data_6857c7fa3d5091bf4c3ced7fb931c7eb
#
_entry.id   6857c7fa3d5091bf4c3ced7fb931c7eb
#
_cell.length_a   1.000
_cell.length_b   1.000
_cell.length_c   1.000
_cell.angle_alpha   90.00
_cell.angle_beta   90.00
_cell.angle_gamma   90.00
#
_symmetry.space_group_name_H-M   'P 1'
#
loop_
_entity.id
_entity.type
_entity.pdbx_description
1 polymer ?
#
loop_
_entity_poly.entity_id
_entity_poly.type
_entity_poly.pdbx_seq_one_letter_code
_entity_poly.pdbx_strand_id
1 'polypeptide(L)'
;SDLPGQFGWTWITSAFQWLIDINWLVFKGSIPIVVLLFLFTFGVNIARIYKTDKVSAGLVAVASYVITIGGSITKTFELASNSQAVGKAVEKLPEFKLTGNSLAVTLNSVIPGDQISARGYFTAILIGFVSVIIFCKVMNRNWTIKLPDSVPPAIMKPFLSIIPAAIAMYVIGIATYIFNTVTGELMINWIYKVLQAPLLSMSQ
;
A
#
# COMPACT_ATOMS: atom_id res chain seq x y z
N SER A 1 -24.99 9.93 -4.05
CA SER A 1 -25.66 11.17 -4.45
C SER A 1 -26.43 10.93 -5.73
N ASP A 2 -27.77 11.01 -5.66
CA ASP A 2 -28.66 10.71 -6.79
C ASP A 2 -28.84 11.92 -7.70
N LEU A 3 -27.74 12.52 -8.14
CA LEU A 3 -27.77 13.65 -9.09
C LEU A 3 -28.60 13.35 -10.36
N PRO A 4 -28.49 12.16 -11.00
CA PRO A 4 -29.33 11.82 -12.15
C PRO A 4 -30.82 11.79 -11.85
N GLY A 5 -31.22 11.32 -10.66
CA GLY A 5 -32.62 11.31 -10.25
C GLY A 5 -33.22 12.71 -10.03
N GLN A 6 -32.41 13.64 -9.50
CA GLN A 6 -32.84 15.03 -9.27
C GLN A 6 -33.13 15.80 -10.55
N PHE A 7 -32.46 15.46 -11.66
CA PHE A 7 -32.64 16.15 -12.95
C PHE A 7 -33.49 15.36 -13.97
N GLY A 8 -34.07 14.22 -13.57
CA GLY A 8 -34.89 13.39 -14.48
C GLY A 8 -34.07 12.72 -15.60
N TRP A 9 -32.73 12.63 -15.45
CA TRP A 9 -31.82 12.09 -16.47
C TRP A 9 -31.59 10.56 -16.33
N THR A 10 -32.52 9.86 -15.68
CA THR A 10 -32.42 8.42 -15.45
C THR A 10 -32.36 7.60 -16.74
N TRP A 11 -33.05 8.07 -17.81
CA TRP A 11 -32.97 7.42 -19.12
C TRP A 11 -31.60 7.53 -19.79
N ILE A 12 -30.88 8.65 -19.58
CA ILE A 12 -29.52 8.86 -20.08
C ILE A 12 -28.55 7.92 -19.36
N THR A 13 -28.65 7.82 -18.03
CA THR A 13 -27.82 6.91 -17.24
C THR A 13 -28.07 5.47 -17.63
N SER A 14 -29.32 5.07 -17.88
CA SER A 14 -29.65 3.69 -18.33
C SER A 14 -29.06 3.40 -19.72
N ALA A 15 -29.15 4.35 -20.66
CA ALA A 15 -28.62 4.17 -22.02
C ALA A 15 -27.08 4.04 -22.04
N PHE A 16 -26.38 4.70 -21.12
CA PHE A 16 -24.92 4.72 -21.04
C PHE A 16 -24.35 3.93 -19.87
N GLN A 17 -25.13 3.08 -19.21
CA GLN A 17 -24.71 2.31 -18.04
C GLN A 17 -23.44 1.50 -18.32
N TRP A 18 -23.34 0.87 -19.48
CA TRP A 18 -22.16 0.12 -19.89
C TRP A 18 -20.88 0.98 -19.92
N LEU A 19 -20.99 2.25 -20.32
CA LEU A 19 -19.87 3.20 -20.33
C LEU A 19 -19.46 3.57 -18.90
N ILE A 20 -20.42 3.75 -18.00
CA ILE A 20 -20.18 4.00 -16.59
C ILE A 20 -19.49 2.81 -15.95
N ASP A 21 -19.92 1.60 -16.27
CA ASP A 21 -19.34 0.37 -15.74
C ASP A 21 -17.90 0.17 -16.24
N ILE A 22 -17.62 0.43 -17.50
CA ILE A 22 -16.24 0.41 -18.03
C ILE A 22 -15.36 1.44 -17.34
N ASN A 23 -15.84 2.69 -17.20
CA ASN A 23 -15.08 3.73 -16.51
C ASN A 23 -14.81 3.36 -15.05
N TRP A 24 -15.75 2.71 -14.37
CA TRP A 24 -15.56 2.20 -13.02
C TRP A 24 -14.48 1.12 -12.95
N LEU A 25 -14.41 0.22 -13.92
CA LEU A 25 -13.35 -0.80 -13.99
C LEU A 25 -11.97 -0.15 -14.22
N VAL A 26 -11.88 0.81 -15.13
CA VAL A 26 -10.64 1.58 -15.37
C VAL A 26 -10.22 2.36 -14.14
N PHE A 27 -11.16 3.02 -13.47
CA PHE A 27 -10.91 3.74 -12.21
C PHE A 27 -10.31 2.82 -11.15
N LYS A 28 -10.90 1.64 -10.93
CA LYS A 28 -10.39 0.65 -9.94
C LYS A 28 -8.96 0.20 -10.24
N GLY A 29 -8.61 0.05 -11.51
CA GLY A 29 -7.29 -0.42 -11.95
C GLY A 29 -6.23 0.68 -12.02
N SER A 30 -6.59 1.95 -11.83
CA SER A 30 -5.66 3.08 -11.97
C SER A 30 -5.50 3.89 -10.68
N ILE A 31 -6.51 4.63 -10.29
CA ILE A 31 -6.40 5.61 -9.19
C ILE A 31 -6.11 4.98 -7.83
N PRO A 32 -6.76 3.88 -7.41
CA PRO A 32 -6.47 3.25 -6.12
C PRO A 32 -5.07 2.68 -5.98
N ILE A 33 -4.38 2.35 -7.09
CA ILE A 33 -3.04 1.76 -7.07
C ILE A 33 -1.94 2.69 -7.59
N VAL A 34 -2.28 3.96 -7.84
CA VAL A 34 -1.38 4.93 -8.46
C VAL A 34 -0.06 5.10 -7.69
N VAL A 35 -0.09 5.00 -6.37
CA VAL A 35 1.12 5.07 -5.53
C VAL A 35 2.10 3.95 -5.82
N LEU A 36 1.62 2.73 -6.06
CA LEU A 36 2.48 1.59 -6.39
C LEU A 36 3.14 1.75 -7.76
N LEU A 37 2.39 2.24 -8.75
CA LEU A 37 2.91 2.54 -10.08
C LEU A 37 3.96 3.66 -10.04
N PHE A 38 3.67 4.71 -9.27
CA PHE A 38 4.62 5.79 -9.03
C PHE A 38 5.90 5.28 -8.37
N LEU A 39 5.79 4.47 -7.31
CA LEU A 39 6.94 3.91 -6.60
C LEU A 39 7.83 3.05 -7.48
N PHE A 40 7.25 2.21 -8.32
CA PHE A 40 8.01 1.42 -9.27
C PHE A 40 8.86 2.32 -10.16
N THR A 41 8.23 3.32 -10.78
CA THR A 41 8.91 4.28 -11.67
C THR A 41 9.96 5.10 -10.92
N PHE A 42 9.65 5.50 -9.69
CA PHE A 42 10.56 6.24 -8.82
C PHE A 42 11.82 5.41 -8.49
N GLY A 43 11.65 4.13 -8.10
CA GLY A 43 12.75 3.20 -7.85
C GLY A 43 13.63 2.97 -9.09
N VAL A 44 13.01 2.79 -10.27
CA VAL A 44 13.71 2.70 -11.56
C VAL A 44 14.60 3.91 -11.82
N ASN A 45 14.10 5.12 -11.55
CA ASN A 45 14.85 6.35 -11.78
C ASN A 45 16.03 6.53 -10.82
N ILE A 46 15.86 6.19 -9.53
CA ILE A 46 16.97 6.18 -8.57
C ILE A 46 18.05 5.18 -8.99
N ALA A 47 17.66 3.95 -9.34
CA ALA A 47 18.59 2.91 -9.78
C ALA A 47 19.38 3.32 -11.02
N ARG A 48 18.81 4.13 -11.91
CA ARG A 48 19.50 4.70 -13.07
C ARG A 48 20.68 5.57 -12.66
N ILE A 49 20.50 6.39 -11.61
CA ILE A 49 21.57 7.26 -11.06
C ILE A 49 22.68 6.39 -10.46
N TYR A 50 22.34 5.35 -9.73
CA TYR A 50 23.29 4.43 -9.11
C TYR A 50 23.86 3.36 -10.05
N LYS A 51 23.42 3.32 -11.33
CA LYS A 51 23.83 2.34 -12.36
C LYS A 51 23.62 0.88 -11.92
N THR A 52 22.54 0.63 -11.18
CA THR A 52 22.15 -0.70 -10.69
C THR A 52 20.98 -1.28 -11.51
N ASP A 53 20.51 -2.50 -11.15
CA ASP A 53 19.37 -3.09 -11.83
C ASP A 53 18.10 -2.32 -11.55
N LYS A 54 17.50 -1.79 -12.62
CA LYS A 54 16.39 -0.87 -12.58
C LYS A 54 15.08 -1.55 -12.17
N VAL A 55 14.85 -2.74 -12.71
CA VAL A 55 13.61 -3.48 -12.47
C VAL A 55 13.53 -3.95 -11.03
N SER A 56 14.61 -4.56 -10.55
CA SER A 56 14.70 -5.03 -9.15
C SER A 56 14.55 -3.87 -8.16
N ALA A 57 15.15 -2.71 -8.45
CA ALA A 57 15.00 -1.52 -7.61
C ALA A 57 13.55 -1.01 -7.54
N GLY A 58 12.85 -1.00 -8.68
CA GLY A 58 11.43 -0.64 -8.72
C GLY A 58 10.57 -1.60 -7.90
N LEU A 59 10.82 -2.91 -8.02
CA LEU A 59 10.13 -3.93 -7.23
C LEU A 59 10.42 -3.80 -5.73
N VAL A 60 11.68 -3.52 -5.37
CA VAL A 60 12.08 -3.31 -3.96
C VAL A 60 11.39 -2.09 -3.37
N ALA A 61 11.25 -0.99 -4.13
CA ALA A 61 10.51 0.18 -3.68
C ALA A 61 9.05 -0.17 -3.33
N VAL A 62 8.37 -0.88 -4.23
CA VAL A 62 6.97 -1.31 -4.03
C VAL A 62 6.85 -2.28 -2.86
N ALA A 63 7.70 -3.32 -2.81
CA ALA A 63 7.67 -4.32 -1.74
C ALA A 63 7.95 -3.70 -0.36
N SER A 64 8.95 -2.81 -0.27
CA SER A 64 9.28 -2.11 0.97
C SER A 64 8.14 -1.21 1.44
N TYR A 65 7.42 -0.57 0.53
CA TYR A 65 6.25 0.21 0.88
C TYR A 65 5.11 -0.67 1.42
N VAL A 66 4.84 -1.81 0.77
CA VAL A 66 3.80 -2.75 1.22
C VAL A 66 4.08 -3.26 2.65
N ILE A 67 5.34 -3.39 3.05
CA ILE A 67 5.72 -3.74 4.43
C ILE A 67 5.25 -2.68 5.44
N THR A 68 5.16 -1.41 5.05
CA THR A 68 4.80 -0.32 5.97
C THR A 68 3.30 -0.08 6.10
N ILE A 69 2.49 -0.60 5.19
CA ILE A 69 1.04 -0.47 5.24
C ILE A 69 0.40 -1.52 6.15
N GLY A 70 -0.79 -1.20 6.66
CA GLY A 70 -1.53 -2.12 7.51
C GLY A 70 -2.00 -3.36 6.76
N GLY A 71 -1.88 -4.53 7.38
CA GLY A 71 -2.37 -5.80 6.85
C GLY A 71 -3.83 -6.11 7.22
N SER A 72 -4.56 -5.17 7.82
CA SER A 72 -5.94 -5.35 8.25
C SER A 72 -6.78 -4.11 8.06
N ILE A 73 -8.08 -4.31 7.85
CA ILE A 73 -9.09 -3.24 7.80
C ILE A 73 -10.13 -3.55 8.87
N THR A 74 -10.35 -2.61 9.80
CA THR A 74 -11.43 -2.70 10.78
C THR A 74 -12.52 -1.71 10.41
N LYS A 75 -13.76 -2.19 10.28
CA LYS A 75 -14.96 -1.36 10.14
C LYS A 75 -15.86 -1.56 11.34
N THR A 76 -16.34 -0.45 11.90
CA THR A 76 -17.28 -0.46 13.02
C THR A 76 -18.66 -0.10 12.50
N PHE A 77 -19.65 -0.90 12.87
CA PHE A 77 -21.06 -0.70 12.55
C PHE A 77 -21.82 -0.44 13.87
N GLU A 78 -22.67 0.56 13.89
CA GLU A 78 -23.59 0.79 15.02
C GLU A 78 -24.84 -0.07 14.83
N LEU A 79 -25.20 -0.81 15.88
CA LEU A 79 -26.37 -1.67 15.89
C LEU A 79 -27.56 -0.91 16.48
N ALA A 80 -28.67 -0.87 15.76
CA ALA A 80 -29.85 -0.10 16.15
C ALA A 80 -30.57 -0.65 17.39
N SER A 81 -30.56 -1.96 17.59
CA SER A 81 -31.10 -2.63 18.82
C SER A 81 -30.70 -4.11 18.85
N ASN A 82 -30.76 -4.72 20.04
CA ASN A 82 -30.56 -6.15 20.27
C ASN A 82 -29.13 -6.66 20.07
N SER A 83 -28.16 -5.91 20.59
CA SER A 83 -26.72 -6.28 20.53
C SER A 83 -26.40 -7.66 21.17
N GLN A 84 -27.21 -8.14 22.13
CA GLN A 84 -26.96 -9.43 22.78
C GLN A 84 -27.13 -10.64 21.86
N ALA A 85 -28.13 -10.62 20.98
CA ALA A 85 -28.32 -11.71 20.00
C ALA A 85 -27.18 -11.77 18.98
N VAL A 86 -26.74 -10.61 18.49
CA VAL A 86 -25.59 -10.49 17.59
C VAL A 86 -24.30 -10.91 18.31
N GLY A 87 -24.10 -10.48 19.58
CA GLY A 87 -22.94 -10.85 20.38
C GLY A 87 -22.77 -12.37 20.52
N LYS A 88 -23.84 -13.09 20.84
CA LYS A 88 -23.81 -14.58 20.91
C LYS A 88 -23.51 -15.22 19.56
N ALA A 89 -24.02 -14.66 18.47
CA ALA A 89 -23.79 -15.20 17.12
C ALA A 89 -22.34 -15.04 16.65
N VAL A 90 -21.67 -13.93 17.04
CA VAL A 90 -20.32 -13.60 16.59
C VAL A 90 -19.22 -13.95 17.60
N GLU A 91 -19.57 -14.38 18.80
CA GLU A 91 -18.62 -14.66 19.92
C GLU A 91 -17.52 -15.66 19.54
N LYS A 92 -17.81 -16.58 18.65
CA LYS A 92 -16.86 -17.60 18.16
C LYS A 92 -16.05 -17.17 16.94
N LEU A 93 -16.28 -15.97 16.43
CA LEU A 93 -15.62 -15.45 15.22
C LEU A 93 -14.61 -14.39 15.61
N PRO A 94 -13.29 -14.66 15.53
CA PRO A 94 -12.25 -13.75 16.00
C PRO A 94 -12.16 -12.42 15.23
N GLU A 95 -12.74 -12.40 14.01
CA GLU A 95 -12.79 -11.19 13.18
C GLU A 95 -13.86 -10.19 13.64
N PHE A 96 -14.75 -10.59 14.54
CA PHE A 96 -15.84 -9.76 15.03
C PHE A 96 -15.64 -9.42 16.51
N LYS A 97 -15.75 -8.15 16.83
CA LYS A 97 -15.69 -7.66 18.23
C LYS A 97 -16.89 -6.79 18.51
N LEU A 98 -17.71 -7.22 19.46
CA LEU A 98 -18.83 -6.43 19.95
C LEU A 98 -18.36 -5.58 21.15
N THR A 99 -18.61 -4.28 21.13
CA THR A 99 -18.35 -3.37 22.23
C THR A 99 -19.56 -2.46 22.42
N GLY A 100 -20.39 -2.75 23.43
CA GLY A 100 -21.67 -2.06 23.59
C GLY A 100 -22.59 -2.31 22.40
N ASN A 101 -23.02 -1.23 21.73
CA ASN A 101 -23.84 -1.28 20.52
C ASN A 101 -23.03 -1.25 19.21
N SER A 102 -21.70 -1.33 19.27
CA SER A 102 -20.84 -1.24 18.10
C SER A 102 -20.24 -2.61 17.76
N LEU A 103 -20.44 -3.08 16.55
CA LEU A 103 -19.85 -4.29 15.98
C LEU A 103 -18.64 -3.89 15.15
N ALA A 104 -17.45 -4.22 15.61
CA ALA A 104 -16.22 -4.07 14.81
C ALA A 104 -15.94 -5.36 14.06
N VAL A 105 -15.74 -5.25 12.74
CA VAL A 105 -15.34 -6.35 11.85
C VAL A 105 -13.94 -6.07 11.35
N THR A 106 -13.00 -6.98 11.65
CA THR A 106 -11.61 -6.87 11.21
C THR A 106 -11.32 -7.90 10.14
N LEU A 107 -10.98 -7.43 8.95
CA LEU A 107 -10.50 -8.27 7.84
C LEU A 107 -8.98 -8.25 7.85
N ASN A 108 -8.37 -9.42 7.99
CA ASN A 108 -6.91 -9.60 7.95
C ASN A 108 -6.43 -9.97 6.56
N SER A 109 -5.12 -9.81 6.32
CA SER A 109 -4.47 -10.13 5.03
C SER A 109 -5.03 -9.34 3.84
N VAL A 110 -5.44 -8.10 4.08
CA VAL A 110 -5.95 -7.19 3.05
C VAL A 110 -5.08 -5.93 2.99
N ILE A 111 -4.94 -5.38 1.80
CA ILE A 111 -4.26 -4.11 1.60
C ILE A 111 -5.31 -3.00 1.60
N PRO A 112 -5.27 -2.05 2.57
CA PRO A 112 -6.20 -0.93 2.60
C PRO A 112 -6.04 -0.04 1.36
N GLY A 113 -7.11 0.11 0.58
CA GLY A 113 -7.08 0.85 -0.68
C GLY A 113 -6.77 2.34 -0.50
N ASP A 114 -7.12 2.93 0.64
CA ASP A 114 -6.78 4.32 0.98
C ASP A 114 -5.28 4.54 1.17
N GLN A 115 -4.56 3.52 1.66
CA GLN A 115 -3.11 3.59 1.86
C GLN A 115 -2.31 3.47 0.57
N ILE A 116 -2.82 2.79 -0.45
CA ILE A 116 -2.16 2.68 -1.76
C ILE A 116 -2.61 3.76 -2.76
N SER A 117 -3.52 4.64 -2.36
CA SER A 117 -4.00 5.80 -3.10
C SER A 117 -3.28 7.10 -2.68
N ALA A 118 -3.85 8.25 -2.98
CA ALA A 118 -3.28 9.57 -2.72
C ALA A 118 -2.78 9.79 -1.27
N ARG A 119 -3.43 9.17 -0.26
CA ARG A 119 -3.02 9.25 1.14
C ARG A 119 -1.63 8.66 1.40
N GLY A 120 -1.23 7.67 0.61
CA GLY A 120 0.05 6.99 0.79
C GLY A 120 1.28 7.67 0.17
N TYR A 121 1.11 8.73 -0.64
CA TYR A 121 2.20 9.29 -1.45
C TYR A 121 3.42 9.72 -0.65
N PHE A 122 3.26 10.46 0.44
CA PHE A 122 4.39 10.94 1.23
C PHE A 122 5.17 9.79 1.86
N THR A 123 4.47 8.84 2.45
CA THR A 123 5.11 7.64 3.00
C THR A 123 5.81 6.85 1.91
N ALA A 124 5.18 6.70 0.74
CA ALA A 124 5.74 6.00 -0.40
C ALA A 124 7.06 6.63 -0.87
N ILE A 125 7.12 7.95 -1.01
CA ILE A 125 8.34 8.67 -1.40
C ILE A 125 9.46 8.41 -0.38
N LEU A 126 9.18 8.57 0.91
CA LEU A 126 10.19 8.39 1.96
C LEU A 126 10.71 6.95 2.01
N ILE A 127 9.79 5.98 2.08
CA ILE A 127 10.16 4.56 2.15
C ILE A 127 10.83 4.09 0.87
N GLY A 128 10.28 4.46 -0.29
CA GLY A 128 10.87 4.13 -1.59
C GLY A 128 12.27 4.70 -1.75
N PHE A 129 12.49 5.94 -1.35
CA PHE A 129 13.80 6.58 -1.40
C PHE A 129 14.82 5.84 -0.53
N VAL A 130 14.49 5.60 0.74
CA VAL A 130 15.39 4.92 1.67
C VAL A 130 15.67 3.48 1.23
N SER A 131 14.64 2.71 0.89
CA SER A 131 14.78 1.30 0.51
C SER A 131 15.62 1.12 -0.76
N VAL A 132 15.38 1.95 -1.78
CA VAL A 132 16.12 1.87 -3.05
C VAL A 132 17.58 2.30 -2.88
N ILE A 133 17.85 3.32 -2.06
CA ILE A 133 19.25 3.69 -1.76
C ILE A 133 19.99 2.55 -1.06
N ILE A 134 19.35 1.89 -0.08
CA ILE A 134 19.94 0.74 0.60
C ILE A 134 20.22 -0.36 -0.42
N PHE A 135 19.23 -0.72 -1.24
CA PHE A 135 19.37 -1.70 -2.30
C PHE A 135 20.53 -1.39 -3.23
N CYS A 136 20.60 -0.17 -3.76
CA CYS A 136 21.65 0.26 -4.68
C CYS A 136 23.04 0.24 -4.03
N LYS A 137 23.16 0.68 -2.76
CA LYS A 137 24.43 0.66 -2.04
C LYS A 137 24.92 -0.76 -1.78
N VAL A 138 24.02 -1.69 -1.41
CA VAL A 138 24.37 -3.09 -1.18
C VAL A 138 24.77 -3.77 -2.50
N MET A 139 24.01 -3.50 -3.57
CA MET A 139 24.29 -4.00 -4.92
C MET A 139 25.69 -3.56 -5.39
N ASN A 140 26.02 -2.27 -5.23
CA ASN A 140 27.31 -1.71 -5.63
C ASN A 140 28.47 -2.18 -4.75
N ARG A 141 28.22 -2.74 -3.56
CA ARG A 141 29.22 -3.41 -2.73
C ARG A 141 29.45 -4.86 -3.14
N ASN A 142 28.80 -5.34 -4.22
CA ASN A 142 28.85 -6.72 -4.69
C ASN A 142 28.44 -7.77 -3.64
N TRP A 143 27.57 -7.40 -2.70
CA TRP A 143 26.94 -8.32 -1.77
C TRP A 143 25.80 -9.07 -2.48
N THR A 144 26.19 -9.94 -3.39
CA THR A 144 25.28 -10.63 -4.31
C THR A 144 25.61 -12.12 -4.36
N ILE A 145 24.66 -12.92 -4.83
CA ILE A 145 24.90 -14.35 -5.09
C ILE A 145 25.82 -14.46 -6.31
N LYS A 146 27.00 -15.06 -6.13
CA LYS A 146 27.89 -15.34 -7.26
C LYS A 146 27.38 -16.58 -7.98
N LEU A 147 27.00 -16.42 -9.25
CA LEU A 147 26.62 -17.51 -10.13
C LEU A 147 27.80 -17.88 -11.05
N PRO A 148 27.88 -19.14 -11.51
CA PRO A 148 28.87 -19.57 -12.51
C PRO A 148 28.70 -18.78 -13.82
N ASP A 149 29.80 -18.55 -14.55
CA ASP A 149 29.82 -17.80 -15.82
C ASP A 149 29.00 -18.47 -16.95
N SER A 150 28.62 -19.73 -16.77
CA SER A 150 27.77 -20.47 -17.69
C SER A 150 26.30 -20.02 -17.68
N VAL A 151 25.88 -19.20 -16.72
CA VAL A 151 24.48 -18.74 -16.61
C VAL A 151 24.22 -17.54 -17.52
N PRO A 152 23.16 -17.58 -18.38
CA PRO A 152 22.83 -16.47 -19.24
C PRO A 152 22.59 -15.16 -18.45
N PRO A 153 23.07 -13.98 -18.96
CA PRO A 153 22.95 -12.70 -18.25
C PRO A 153 21.51 -12.29 -17.89
N ALA A 154 20.54 -12.72 -18.70
CA ALA A 154 19.13 -12.44 -18.45
C ALA A 154 18.59 -13.10 -17.16
N ILE A 155 19.10 -14.30 -16.84
CA ILE A 155 18.73 -15.04 -15.64
C ILE A 155 19.58 -14.57 -14.44
N MET A 156 20.83 -14.20 -14.70
CA MET A 156 21.78 -13.78 -13.67
C MET A 156 21.30 -12.54 -12.89
N LYS A 157 20.79 -11.51 -13.57
CA LYS A 157 20.38 -10.23 -12.95
C LYS A 157 19.39 -10.36 -11.80
N PRO A 158 18.26 -11.09 -11.93
CA PRO A 158 17.34 -11.29 -10.81
C PRO A 158 17.99 -11.95 -9.59
N PHE A 159 18.85 -12.96 -9.80
CA PHE A 159 19.54 -13.65 -8.70
C PHE A 159 20.54 -12.77 -7.97
N LEU A 160 21.28 -11.92 -8.69
CA LEU A 160 22.18 -10.94 -8.08
C LEU A 160 21.44 -9.95 -7.17
N SER A 161 20.17 -9.68 -7.46
CA SER A 161 19.33 -8.72 -6.74
C SER A 161 18.70 -9.28 -5.46
N ILE A 162 18.67 -10.61 -5.26
CA ILE A 162 17.95 -11.24 -4.14
C ILE A 162 18.49 -10.76 -2.79
N ILE A 163 19.80 -10.85 -2.57
CA ILE A 163 20.42 -10.44 -1.29
C ILE A 163 20.25 -8.94 -1.05
N PRO A 164 20.59 -8.03 -2.00
CA PRO A 164 20.35 -6.62 -1.83
C PRO A 164 18.89 -6.26 -1.55
N ALA A 165 17.95 -6.92 -2.23
CA ALA A 165 16.51 -6.73 -2.02
C ALA A 165 16.08 -7.16 -0.62
N ALA A 166 16.51 -8.36 -0.19
CA ALA A 166 16.22 -8.86 1.14
C ALA A 166 16.74 -7.91 2.23
N ILE A 167 18.00 -7.47 2.13
CA ILE A 167 18.57 -6.52 3.10
C ILE A 167 17.76 -5.23 3.16
N ALA A 168 17.40 -4.63 2.01
CA ALA A 168 16.62 -3.42 1.97
C ALA A 168 15.24 -3.60 2.62
N MET A 169 14.54 -4.68 2.29
CA MET A 169 13.22 -5.01 2.86
C MET A 169 13.29 -5.27 4.36
N TYR A 170 14.29 -6.02 4.84
CA TYR A 170 14.46 -6.27 6.28
C TYR A 170 14.77 -4.99 7.05
N VAL A 171 15.61 -4.11 6.53
CA VAL A 171 15.89 -2.82 7.19
C VAL A 171 14.62 -1.99 7.32
N ILE A 172 13.80 -1.90 6.27
CA ILE A 172 12.51 -1.19 6.33
C ILE A 172 11.54 -1.90 7.28
N GLY A 173 11.47 -3.24 7.24
CA GLY A 173 10.61 -4.02 8.13
C GLY A 173 10.95 -3.81 9.61
N ILE A 174 12.23 -3.88 9.96
CA ILE A 174 12.72 -3.63 11.33
C ILE A 174 12.41 -2.20 11.76
N ALA A 175 12.69 -1.21 10.91
CA ALA A 175 12.39 0.19 11.21
C ALA A 175 10.88 0.42 11.42
N THR A 176 10.03 -0.17 10.58
CA THR A 176 8.57 -0.12 10.71
C THR A 176 8.10 -0.79 11.99
N TYR A 177 8.64 -1.96 12.33
CA TYR A 177 8.28 -2.69 13.54
C TYR A 177 8.63 -1.88 14.80
N ILE A 178 9.86 -1.37 14.88
CA ILE A 178 10.30 -0.52 16.00
C ILE A 178 9.41 0.70 16.12
N PHE A 179 9.15 1.39 14.99
CA PHE A 179 8.31 2.57 14.97
C PHE A 179 6.89 2.28 15.51
N ASN A 180 6.24 1.25 14.96
CA ASN A 180 4.88 0.87 15.37
C ASN A 180 4.81 0.46 16.84
N THR A 181 5.86 -0.21 17.36
CA THR A 181 5.93 -0.63 18.76
C THR A 181 6.10 0.56 19.71
N VAL A 182 6.92 1.53 19.33
CA VAL A 182 7.21 2.72 20.17
C VAL A 182 6.04 3.73 20.14
N THR A 183 5.45 3.96 18.96
CA THR A 183 4.38 4.97 18.79
C THR A 183 2.98 4.41 19.05
N GLY A 184 2.80 3.09 18.97
CA GLY A 184 1.50 2.44 19.11
C GLY A 184 0.60 2.62 17.86
N GLU A 185 1.10 3.23 16.78
CA GLU A 185 0.35 3.41 15.54
C GLU A 185 1.18 3.10 14.29
N LEU A 186 0.50 2.86 13.17
CA LEU A 186 1.18 2.58 11.90
C LEU A 186 1.97 3.80 11.43
N MET A 187 3.19 3.57 10.95
CA MET A 187 4.07 4.62 10.41
C MET A 187 3.39 5.48 9.34
N ILE A 188 2.59 4.87 8.47
CA ILE A 188 1.86 5.58 7.42
C ILE A 188 0.84 6.58 8.00
N ASN A 189 0.14 6.23 9.08
CA ASN A 189 -0.82 7.11 9.72
C ASN A 189 -0.14 8.30 10.39
N TRP A 190 0.99 8.05 11.03
CA TRP A 190 1.79 9.09 11.67
C TRP A 190 2.35 10.09 10.65
N ILE A 191 2.95 9.59 9.55
CA ILE A 191 3.47 10.43 8.46
C ILE A 191 2.34 11.26 7.85
N TYR A 192 1.16 10.67 7.65
CA TYR A 192 0.00 11.41 7.17
C TYR A 192 -0.38 12.57 8.08
N LYS A 193 -0.48 12.33 9.40
CA LYS A 193 -0.85 13.35 10.39
C LYS A 193 0.19 14.48 10.48
N VAL A 194 1.47 14.13 10.47
CA VAL A 194 2.55 15.08 10.77
C VAL A 194 2.98 15.86 9.52
N LEU A 195 3.01 15.23 8.35
CA LEU A 195 3.51 15.84 7.13
C LEU A 195 2.39 16.21 6.16
N GLN A 196 1.52 15.29 5.84
CA GLN A 196 0.56 15.48 4.76
C GLN A 196 -0.64 16.33 5.18
N ALA A 197 -1.21 16.10 6.34
CA ALA A 197 -2.38 16.84 6.81
C ALA A 197 -2.12 18.36 6.98
N PRO A 198 -0.98 18.81 7.58
CA PRO A 198 -0.65 20.23 7.65
C PRO A 198 -0.46 20.87 6.28
N LEU A 199 0.20 20.18 5.34
CA LEU A 199 0.41 20.69 3.97
C LEU A 199 -0.91 20.86 3.22
N LEU A 200 -1.83 19.92 3.40
CA LEU A 200 -3.17 20.03 2.80
C LEU A 200 -3.98 21.17 3.39
N SER A 201 -3.88 21.42 4.70
CA SER A 201 -4.57 22.53 5.37
C SER A 201 -4.03 23.91 4.94
N MET A 202 -2.77 24.00 4.52
CA MET A 202 -2.17 25.25 4.01
C MET A 202 -2.57 25.53 2.55
N SER A 203 -3.12 24.56 1.83
CA SER A 203 -3.52 24.69 0.42
C SER A 203 -5.00 25.07 0.24
N GLN A 204 -5.77 25.16 1.31
CA GLN A 204 -7.17 25.61 1.34
C GLN A 204 -7.27 27.08 1.76
#